data_d1be265ce28d3937806f185b767334d1
#
_entry.id   d1be265ce28d3937806f185b767334d1
#
_cell.length_a   1.000
_cell.length_b   1.000
_cell.length_c   1.000
_cell.angle_alpha   90.00
_cell.angle_beta   90.00
_cell.angle_gamma   90.00
#
_symmetry.space_group_name_H-M   'P 1'
#
loop_
_entity.id
_entity.type
_entity.pdbx_description
1 polymer ?
#
loop_
_entity_poly.entity_id
_entity_poly.type
_entity_poly.pdbx_seq_one_letter_code
_entity_poly.pdbx_strand_id
1 'polypeptide(L)'
;MNKEELYLAEDNLAAEIEEISEFVFNHAELGSEEFKSCKYLVEKLKEHGFTVTCPYLDLDTAFRAELYCGEGPKVAVLPEYDALPGYGPNKDEVAHACGHNWIAASTLGAALTLAKFKDQINGTIVVIGAPAEETTGGKCDIANRGGYDDIDAALQFHLGAENNMNIMTLAMDSIEFRFQGTASHAAAYPEKGVNA
;
A
#
# COMPACT_ATOMS: atom_id res chain seq x y z
N MET A 1 23.42 8.30 -15.80
CA MET A 1 21.93 8.30 -15.83
C MET A 1 21.44 9.73 -15.93
N ASN A 2 20.68 10.05 -16.97
CA ASN A 2 20.03 11.35 -17.15
C ASN A 2 18.50 11.17 -17.24
N LYS A 3 17.73 12.28 -17.27
CA LYS A 3 16.26 12.21 -17.30
C LYS A 3 15.70 11.51 -18.53
N GLU A 4 16.29 11.71 -19.69
CA GLU A 4 15.80 11.11 -20.93
C GLU A 4 15.99 9.59 -20.92
N GLU A 5 17.14 9.11 -20.40
CA GLU A 5 17.39 7.68 -20.22
C GLU A 5 16.39 7.04 -19.24
N LEU A 6 16.03 7.76 -18.14
CA LEU A 6 15.02 7.30 -17.19
C LEU A 6 13.64 7.18 -17.83
N TYR A 7 13.19 8.21 -18.54
CA TYR A 7 11.90 8.19 -19.22
C TYR A 7 11.82 7.09 -20.29
N LEU A 8 12.89 6.89 -21.05
CA LEU A 8 12.95 5.80 -22.03
C LEU A 8 12.88 4.42 -21.35
N ALA A 9 13.53 4.26 -20.21
CA ALA A 9 13.47 3.01 -19.45
C ALA A 9 12.08 2.76 -18.85
N GLU A 10 11.41 3.82 -18.37
CA GLU A 10 10.02 3.77 -17.92
C GLU A 10 9.06 3.43 -19.06
N ASP A 11 9.17 4.10 -20.20
CA ASP A 11 8.38 3.79 -21.41
C ASP A 11 8.50 2.33 -21.83
N ASN A 12 9.70 1.74 -21.71
CA ASN A 12 9.92 0.32 -22.00
C ASN A 12 9.28 -0.62 -20.97
N LEU A 13 8.96 -0.15 -19.79
CA LEU A 13 8.25 -0.87 -18.73
C LEU A 13 6.75 -0.56 -18.69
N ALA A 14 6.25 0.37 -19.53
CA ALA A 14 4.87 0.85 -19.45
C ALA A 14 3.84 -0.28 -19.46
N ALA A 15 4.00 -1.27 -20.34
CA ALA A 15 3.09 -2.42 -20.42
C ALA A 15 3.10 -3.27 -19.14
N GLU A 16 4.27 -3.44 -18.50
CA GLU A 16 4.37 -4.17 -17.24
C GLU A 16 3.79 -3.36 -16.08
N ILE A 17 3.99 -2.06 -16.06
CA ILE A 17 3.39 -1.15 -15.05
C ILE A 17 1.86 -1.15 -15.17
N GLU A 18 1.34 -1.13 -16.40
CA GLU A 18 -0.11 -1.25 -16.66
C GLU A 18 -0.65 -2.61 -16.19
N GLU A 19 0.04 -3.72 -16.51
CA GLU A 19 -0.32 -5.06 -16.03
C GLU A 19 -0.37 -5.14 -14.51
N ILE A 20 0.57 -4.52 -13.81
CA ILE A 20 0.58 -4.46 -12.34
C ILE A 20 -0.67 -3.74 -11.83
N SER A 21 -1.00 -2.57 -12.41
CA SER A 21 -2.20 -1.81 -12.03
C SER A 21 -3.47 -2.59 -12.26
N GLU A 22 -3.60 -3.22 -13.43
CA GLU A 22 -4.76 -4.04 -13.79
C GLU A 22 -4.91 -5.27 -12.89
N PHE A 23 -3.80 -5.94 -12.57
CA PHE A 23 -3.84 -7.09 -11.68
C PHE A 23 -4.39 -6.71 -10.31
N VAL A 24 -3.83 -5.67 -9.68
CA VAL A 24 -4.26 -5.19 -8.36
C VAL A 24 -5.71 -4.70 -8.43
N PHE A 25 -6.08 -3.94 -9.47
CA PHE A 25 -7.45 -3.46 -9.68
C PHE A 25 -8.48 -4.59 -9.74
N ASN A 26 -8.16 -5.65 -10.49
CA ASN A 26 -9.06 -6.80 -10.67
C ASN A 26 -9.08 -7.75 -9.46
N HIS A 27 -8.18 -7.56 -8.49
CA HIS A 27 -8.11 -8.33 -7.25
C HIS A 27 -8.24 -7.40 -6.04
N ALA A 28 -9.28 -6.55 -6.03
CA ALA A 28 -9.53 -5.65 -4.92
C ALA A 28 -9.72 -6.43 -3.61
N GLU A 29 -8.84 -6.21 -2.66
CA GLU A 29 -8.76 -6.90 -1.36
C GLU A 29 -8.81 -5.87 -0.23
N LEU A 30 -9.49 -6.19 0.86
CA LEU A 30 -9.58 -5.31 2.03
C LEU A 30 -8.25 -5.24 2.78
N GLY A 31 -8.09 -4.17 3.57
CA GLY A 31 -6.92 -3.99 4.43
C GLY A 31 -6.64 -5.19 5.32
N SER A 32 -5.39 -5.62 5.34
CA SER A 32 -4.85 -6.83 5.98
C SER A 32 -5.27 -8.17 5.32
N GLU A 33 -5.97 -8.13 4.20
CA GLU A 33 -6.38 -9.30 3.42
C GLU A 33 -5.82 -9.28 1.98
N GLU A 34 -4.85 -8.41 1.68
CA GLU A 34 -4.29 -8.14 0.36
C GLU A 34 -3.30 -9.24 -0.09
N PHE A 35 -3.64 -10.51 0.12
CA PHE A 35 -2.74 -11.66 -0.11
C PHE A 35 -2.35 -11.85 -1.57
N LYS A 36 -3.28 -11.63 -2.50
CA LYS A 36 -3.02 -11.81 -3.94
C LYS A 36 -2.18 -10.65 -4.46
N SER A 37 -2.56 -9.43 -4.09
CA SER A 37 -1.85 -8.21 -4.47
C SER A 37 -0.43 -8.22 -3.92
N CYS A 38 -0.24 -8.48 -2.63
CA CYS A 38 1.07 -8.60 -2.00
C CYS A 38 1.94 -9.66 -2.70
N LYS A 39 1.41 -10.88 -2.91
CA LYS A 39 2.15 -11.95 -3.59
C LYS A 39 2.60 -11.55 -4.98
N TYR A 40 1.71 -10.95 -5.76
CA TYR A 40 2.00 -10.54 -7.13
C TYR A 40 3.09 -9.46 -7.18
N LEU A 41 2.98 -8.43 -6.35
CA LEU A 41 3.98 -7.36 -6.26
C LEU A 41 5.35 -7.89 -5.83
N VAL A 42 5.39 -8.82 -4.88
CA VAL A 42 6.61 -9.51 -4.44
C VAL A 42 7.25 -10.31 -5.57
N GLU A 43 6.46 -11.03 -6.37
CA GLU A 43 6.96 -11.79 -7.52
C GLU A 43 7.58 -10.86 -8.56
N LYS A 44 6.92 -9.75 -8.91
CA LYS A 44 7.46 -8.74 -9.83
C LYS A 44 8.78 -8.14 -9.35
N LEU A 45 8.90 -7.80 -8.08
CA LEU A 45 10.15 -7.30 -7.52
C LEU A 45 11.29 -8.33 -7.59
N LYS A 46 11.00 -9.62 -7.31
CA LYS A 46 11.99 -10.69 -7.44
C LYS A 46 12.46 -10.90 -8.87
N GLU A 47 11.56 -10.82 -9.86
CA GLU A 47 11.89 -10.91 -11.28
C GLU A 47 12.90 -9.83 -11.70
N HIS A 48 12.84 -8.65 -11.06
CA HIS A 48 13.77 -7.54 -11.29
C HIS A 48 14.98 -7.51 -10.36
N GLY A 49 15.24 -8.61 -9.63
CA GLY A 49 16.47 -8.81 -8.86
C GLY A 49 16.46 -8.25 -7.44
N PHE A 50 15.31 -7.85 -6.93
CA PHE A 50 15.19 -7.46 -5.52
C PHE A 50 15.21 -8.68 -4.61
N THR A 51 15.87 -8.54 -3.46
CA THR A 51 15.76 -9.49 -2.35
C THR A 51 14.55 -9.11 -1.52
N VAL A 52 13.60 -10.03 -1.34
CA VAL A 52 12.32 -9.71 -0.69
C VAL A 52 12.09 -10.52 0.57
N THR A 53 11.73 -9.82 1.65
CA THR A 53 11.21 -10.37 2.90
C THR A 53 9.70 -10.17 2.93
N CYS A 54 8.92 -11.25 3.00
CA CYS A 54 7.48 -11.27 3.11
C CYS A 54 7.07 -12.58 3.83
N PRO A 55 6.26 -12.55 4.88
CA PRO A 55 5.73 -11.35 5.57
C PRO A 55 6.81 -10.46 6.18
N TYR A 56 6.49 -9.20 6.44
CA TYR A 56 7.42 -8.24 7.02
C TYR A 56 6.91 -7.73 8.36
N LEU A 57 7.73 -7.84 9.40
CA LEU A 57 7.42 -7.40 10.77
C LEU A 57 6.10 -7.99 11.31
N ASP A 58 5.85 -9.28 11.10
CA ASP A 58 4.62 -9.98 11.49
C ASP A 58 3.32 -9.33 10.95
N LEU A 59 3.41 -8.71 9.79
CA LEU A 59 2.28 -8.24 9.00
C LEU A 59 2.21 -9.12 7.74
N ASP A 60 1.18 -9.95 7.65
CA ASP A 60 1.10 -11.05 6.66
C ASP A 60 1.14 -10.56 5.21
N THR A 61 0.60 -9.39 4.96
CA THR A 61 0.52 -8.78 3.63
C THR A 61 1.48 -7.60 3.45
N ALA A 62 2.37 -7.32 4.42
CA ALA A 62 3.48 -6.39 4.25
C ALA A 62 4.71 -7.09 3.66
N PHE A 63 5.51 -6.34 2.91
CA PHE A 63 6.80 -6.83 2.41
C PHE A 63 7.86 -5.73 2.43
N ARG A 64 9.12 -6.15 2.48
CA ARG A 64 10.28 -5.29 2.25
C ARG A 64 11.16 -5.90 1.18
N ALA A 65 11.44 -5.14 0.14
CA ALA A 65 12.30 -5.52 -0.96
C ALA A 65 13.50 -4.58 -1.05
N GLU A 66 14.69 -5.11 -1.26
CA GLU A 66 15.92 -4.33 -1.34
C GLU A 66 16.71 -4.70 -2.59
N LEU A 67 17.22 -3.69 -3.29
CA LEU A 67 18.21 -3.84 -4.36
C LEU A 67 19.45 -3.03 -3.98
N TYR A 68 20.51 -3.73 -3.59
CA TYR A 68 21.80 -3.11 -3.30
C TYR A 68 22.50 -2.69 -4.59
N CYS A 69 22.83 -1.42 -4.69
CA CYS A 69 23.48 -0.80 -5.85
C CYS A 69 24.89 -0.30 -5.52
N GLY A 70 25.33 -0.38 -4.26
CA GLY A 70 26.64 0.12 -3.78
C GLY A 70 26.53 0.74 -2.41
N GLU A 71 27.65 1.21 -1.88
CA GLU A 71 27.67 1.93 -0.61
C GLU A 71 26.94 3.28 -0.75
N GLY A 72 26.11 3.63 0.23
CA GLY A 72 25.35 4.89 0.21
C GLY A 72 24.02 4.77 0.95
N PRO A 73 23.15 5.77 0.78
CA PRO A 73 21.87 5.83 1.50
C PRO A 73 20.90 4.72 1.07
N LYS A 74 20.00 4.37 1.99
CA LYS A 74 18.81 3.57 1.71
C LYS A 74 17.63 4.51 1.47
N VAL A 75 17.09 4.45 0.26
CA VAL A 75 15.93 5.27 -0.13
C VAL A 75 14.75 4.33 -0.40
N ALA A 76 13.66 4.56 0.33
CA ALA A 76 12.46 3.74 0.23
C ALA A 76 11.37 4.42 -0.61
N VAL A 77 10.62 3.60 -1.36
CA VAL A 77 9.34 3.96 -1.95
C VAL A 77 8.25 3.08 -1.36
N LEU A 78 7.07 3.67 -1.12
CA LEU A 78 6.02 3.05 -0.29
C LEU A 78 4.75 2.80 -1.12
N PRO A 79 4.55 1.60 -1.71
CA PRO A 79 3.30 1.23 -2.35
C PRO A 79 2.22 0.87 -1.32
N GLU A 80 0.98 1.24 -1.65
CA GLU A 80 -0.27 0.82 -1.03
C GLU A 80 -1.07 0.01 -2.04
N TYR A 81 -1.88 -0.96 -1.58
CA TYR A 81 -2.59 -1.88 -2.47
C TYR A 81 -3.89 -2.44 -1.89
N ASP A 82 -4.35 -1.92 -0.76
CA ASP A 82 -5.67 -2.24 -0.19
C ASP A 82 -6.80 -1.50 -0.91
N ALA A 83 -8.03 -2.00 -0.74
CA ALA A 83 -9.23 -1.47 -1.35
C ALA A 83 -10.32 -1.23 -0.31
N LEU A 84 -11.34 -0.47 -0.71
CA LEU A 84 -12.43 -0.01 0.15
C LEU A 84 -13.71 -0.82 -0.05
N PRO A 85 -14.44 -1.16 1.03
CA PRO A 85 -15.75 -1.80 0.95
C PRO A 85 -16.87 -0.80 0.65
N GLY A 86 -18.05 -1.32 0.32
CA GLY A 86 -19.28 -0.51 0.23
C GLY A 86 -19.52 0.11 -1.12
N TYR A 87 -18.94 -0.44 -2.16
CA TYR A 87 -19.13 -0.02 -3.55
C TYR A 87 -20.12 -0.93 -4.30
N GLY A 88 -20.37 -0.60 -5.56
CA GLY A 88 -21.38 -1.27 -6.38
C GLY A 88 -22.83 -0.86 -6.06
N PRO A 89 -23.80 -1.35 -6.84
CA PRO A 89 -25.20 -0.97 -6.71
C PRO A 89 -25.84 -1.36 -5.37
N ASN A 90 -25.39 -2.46 -4.80
CA ASN A 90 -25.89 -3.00 -3.53
C ASN A 90 -25.02 -2.63 -2.32
N LYS A 91 -23.92 -1.90 -2.52
CA LYS A 91 -22.94 -1.56 -1.49
C LYS A 91 -22.24 -2.79 -0.87
N ASP A 92 -22.08 -3.86 -1.63
CA ASP A 92 -21.47 -5.14 -1.24
C ASP A 92 -20.17 -5.46 -1.98
N GLU A 93 -19.74 -4.57 -2.88
CA GLU A 93 -18.50 -4.72 -3.62
C GLU A 93 -17.32 -4.05 -2.93
N VAL A 94 -16.12 -4.59 -3.17
CA VAL A 94 -14.83 -4.00 -2.79
C VAL A 94 -14.20 -3.38 -4.02
N ALA A 95 -13.70 -2.14 -3.92
CA ALA A 95 -13.15 -1.42 -5.04
C ALA A 95 -11.96 -0.55 -4.68
N HIS A 96 -11.05 -0.37 -5.64
CA HIS A 96 -9.92 0.57 -5.54
C HIS A 96 -10.36 2.02 -5.76
N ALA A 97 -11.26 2.52 -4.89
CA ALA A 97 -11.82 3.86 -5.02
C ALA A 97 -10.83 4.98 -4.64
N CYS A 98 -9.79 4.66 -3.87
CA CYS A 98 -8.67 5.56 -3.57
C CYS A 98 -7.52 5.44 -4.58
N GLY A 99 -7.60 4.47 -5.50
CA GLY A 99 -6.61 4.29 -6.56
C GLY A 99 -5.31 3.62 -6.11
N HIS A 100 -5.33 2.84 -5.03
CA HIS A 100 -4.14 2.13 -4.53
C HIS A 100 -3.56 1.14 -5.54
N ASN A 101 -4.36 0.59 -6.46
CA ASN A 101 -3.86 -0.18 -7.59
C ASN A 101 -2.88 0.62 -8.45
N TRP A 102 -3.19 1.88 -8.72
CA TRP A 102 -2.32 2.76 -9.48
C TRP A 102 -1.11 3.24 -8.66
N ILE A 103 -1.29 3.47 -7.35
CA ILE A 103 -0.21 3.82 -6.42
C ILE A 103 0.80 2.67 -6.34
N ALA A 104 0.33 1.42 -6.21
CA ALA A 104 1.19 0.24 -6.25
C ALA A 104 1.98 0.16 -7.56
N ALA A 105 1.31 0.29 -8.70
CA ALA A 105 1.92 0.17 -10.01
C ALA A 105 2.96 1.26 -10.29
N SER A 106 2.63 2.53 -10.04
CA SER A 106 3.55 3.65 -10.27
C SER A 106 4.75 3.60 -9.34
N THR A 107 4.54 3.21 -8.09
CA THR A 107 5.61 3.09 -7.10
C THR A 107 6.57 1.94 -7.44
N LEU A 108 6.03 0.76 -7.82
CA LEU A 108 6.87 -0.32 -8.31
C LEU A 108 7.55 0.08 -9.62
N GLY A 109 6.84 0.67 -10.55
CA GLY A 109 7.39 1.14 -11.83
C GLY A 109 8.62 2.02 -11.65
N ALA A 110 8.58 2.94 -10.67
CA ALA A 110 9.74 3.76 -10.32
C ALA A 110 10.92 2.91 -9.82
N ALA A 111 10.68 1.95 -8.93
CA ALA A 111 11.72 1.06 -8.42
C ALA A 111 12.31 0.16 -9.52
N LEU A 112 11.45 -0.42 -10.38
CA LEU A 112 11.86 -1.27 -11.51
C LEU A 112 12.65 -0.48 -12.55
N THR A 113 12.26 0.77 -12.81
CA THR A 113 12.99 1.67 -13.70
C THR A 113 14.39 1.96 -13.14
N LEU A 114 14.48 2.30 -11.86
CA LEU A 114 15.78 2.54 -11.21
C LEU A 114 16.65 1.29 -11.18
N ALA A 115 16.08 0.11 -11.06
CA ALA A 115 16.81 -1.17 -11.09
C ALA A 115 17.59 -1.37 -12.41
N LYS A 116 17.11 -0.82 -13.55
CA LYS A 116 17.86 -0.86 -14.82
C LYS A 116 19.18 -0.07 -14.77
N PHE A 117 19.31 0.83 -13.81
CA PHE A 117 20.48 1.69 -13.62
C PHE A 117 21.29 1.34 -12.36
N LYS A 118 21.10 0.14 -11.80
CA LYS A 118 21.74 -0.26 -10.52
C LYS A 118 23.25 -0.01 -10.48
N ASP A 119 23.94 -0.19 -11.61
CA ASP A 119 25.39 0.00 -11.70
C ASP A 119 25.83 1.49 -11.77
N GLN A 120 24.86 2.40 -11.84
CA GLN A 120 25.06 3.87 -11.86
C GLN A 120 24.52 4.56 -10.60
N ILE A 121 23.99 3.78 -9.65
CA ILE A 121 23.42 4.27 -8.39
C ILE A 121 24.35 3.83 -7.25
N ASN A 122 24.54 4.69 -6.28
CA ASN A 122 25.16 4.33 -5.00
C ASN A 122 24.08 4.32 -3.92
N GLY A 123 24.07 3.26 -3.10
CA GLY A 123 23.07 3.07 -2.05
C GLY A 123 22.20 1.85 -2.30
N THR A 124 21.05 1.82 -1.66
CA THR A 124 20.08 0.72 -1.76
C THR A 124 18.70 1.29 -2.13
N ILE A 125 18.10 0.72 -3.16
CA ILE A 125 16.70 0.97 -3.50
C ILE A 125 15.86 0.04 -2.63
N VAL A 126 14.93 0.61 -1.86
CA VAL A 126 14.05 -0.15 -0.96
C VAL A 126 12.59 0.05 -1.40
N VAL A 127 11.82 -1.02 -1.39
CA VAL A 127 10.37 -0.95 -1.57
C VAL A 127 9.74 -1.57 -0.33
N ILE A 128 8.92 -0.79 0.39
CA ILE A 128 8.22 -1.27 1.58
C ILE A 128 6.72 -1.23 1.30
N GLY A 129 6.16 -2.40 1.01
CA GLY A 129 4.73 -2.56 0.80
C GLY A 129 3.97 -2.42 2.09
N ALA A 130 3.10 -1.42 2.16
CA ALA A 130 2.31 -1.10 3.34
C ALA A 130 0.84 -1.50 3.13
N PRO A 131 0.36 -2.53 3.85
CA PRO A 131 -1.03 -2.97 3.79
C PRO A 131 -1.94 -2.07 4.62
N ALA A 132 -3.24 -2.23 4.46
CA ALA A 132 -4.29 -1.71 5.37
C ALA A 132 -4.20 -0.19 5.62
N GLU A 133 -3.91 0.60 4.57
CA GLU A 133 -3.82 2.05 4.72
C GLU A 133 -5.17 2.64 5.14
N GLU A 134 -6.26 2.16 4.54
CA GLU A 134 -7.64 2.63 4.76
C GLU A 134 -8.23 2.21 6.11
N THR A 135 -7.53 1.40 6.89
CA THR A 135 -8.06 0.85 8.16
C THR A 135 -7.13 1.09 9.33
N THR A 136 -6.12 0.24 9.53
CA THR A 136 -5.21 0.32 10.69
C THR A 136 -4.01 1.23 10.46
N GLY A 137 -3.78 1.64 9.21
CA GLY A 137 -2.61 2.43 8.84
C GLY A 137 -1.32 1.61 8.91
N GLY A 138 -1.17 0.63 8.03
CA GLY A 138 -0.03 -0.30 8.04
C GLY A 138 1.34 0.37 8.05
N LYS A 139 1.46 1.57 7.46
CA LYS A 139 2.69 2.37 7.58
C LYS A 139 3.01 2.76 9.02
N CYS A 140 1.99 3.06 9.82
CA CYS A 140 2.16 3.36 11.25
C CYS A 140 2.59 2.10 12.01
N ASP A 141 2.00 0.94 11.68
CA ASP A 141 2.39 -0.34 12.28
C ASP A 141 3.84 -0.71 11.95
N ILE A 142 4.25 -0.53 10.69
CA ILE A 142 5.64 -0.73 10.25
C ILE A 142 6.58 0.22 11.00
N ALA A 143 6.21 1.51 11.13
CA ALA A 143 7.00 2.50 11.86
C ALA A 143 7.16 2.14 13.35
N ASN A 144 6.05 1.78 14.01
CA ASN A 144 6.05 1.39 15.42
C ASN A 144 6.91 0.14 15.70
N ARG A 145 7.14 -0.70 14.68
CA ARG A 145 7.98 -1.90 14.74
C ARG A 145 9.41 -1.66 14.25
N GLY A 146 9.80 -0.39 14.03
CA GLY A 146 11.15 0.00 13.59
C GLY A 146 11.46 -0.27 12.12
N GLY A 147 10.44 -0.49 11.29
CA GLY A 147 10.61 -0.89 9.89
C GLY A 147 11.25 0.17 8.99
N TYR A 148 11.36 1.41 9.48
CA TYR A 148 12.00 2.51 8.77
C TYR A 148 13.29 3.00 9.45
N ASP A 149 13.74 2.39 10.54
CA ASP A 149 14.87 2.89 11.35
C ASP A 149 16.20 2.97 10.59
N ASP A 150 16.38 2.16 9.56
CA ASP A 150 17.56 2.12 8.70
C ASP A 150 17.36 2.80 7.34
N ILE A 151 16.27 3.55 7.17
CA ILE A 151 15.92 4.26 5.93
C ILE A 151 16.32 5.73 6.05
N ASP A 152 17.14 6.20 5.12
CA ASP A 152 17.62 7.59 5.10
C ASP A 152 16.57 8.55 4.52
N ALA A 153 15.78 8.09 3.56
CA ALA A 153 14.67 8.85 2.98
C ALA A 153 13.56 7.92 2.48
N ALA A 154 12.31 8.31 2.69
CA ALA A 154 11.15 7.63 2.16
C ALA A 154 10.31 8.57 1.29
N LEU A 155 9.84 8.06 0.16
CA LEU A 155 8.99 8.76 -0.78
C LEU A 155 7.70 7.98 -0.98
N GLN A 156 6.60 8.71 -0.96
CA GLN A 156 5.30 8.18 -1.33
C GLN A 156 4.67 9.07 -2.38
N PHE A 157 4.06 8.45 -3.37
CA PHE A 157 3.21 9.09 -4.35
C PHE A 157 1.76 8.69 -4.05
N HIS A 158 0.84 9.64 -4.08
CA HIS A 158 -0.58 9.37 -3.90
C HIS A 158 -1.40 10.14 -4.92
N LEU A 159 -2.48 9.51 -5.42
CA LEU A 159 -3.43 10.16 -6.33
C LEU A 159 -4.15 11.32 -5.62
N GLY A 160 -4.43 12.36 -6.38
CA GLY A 160 -5.17 13.51 -5.90
C GLY A 160 -5.87 14.25 -7.04
N ALA A 161 -6.79 15.13 -6.70
CA ALA A 161 -7.50 15.96 -7.69
C ALA A 161 -6.59 17.02 -8.33
N GLU A 162 -5.48 17.33 -7.67
CA GLU A 162 -4.51 18.34 -8.12
C GLU A 162 -3.07 17.86 -7.86
N ASN A 163 -2.14 18.32 -8.69
CA ASN A 163 -0.71 18.08 -8.44
C ASN A 163 -0.23 18.95 -7.28
N ASN A 164 0.11 18.33 -6.16
CA ASN A 164 0.60 19.02 -4.97
C ASN A 164 1.85 18.33 -4.42
N MET A 165 2.91 19.07 -4.22
CA MET A 165 4.17 18.57 -3.65
C MET A 165 4.30 18.79 -2.15
N ASN A 166 3.39 19.55 -1.55
CA ASN A 166 3.43 19.89 -0.13
C ASN A 166 2.09 19.55 0.52
N ILE A 167 1.89 18.27 0.79
CA ILE A 167 0.67 17.77 1.43
C ILE A 167 0.80 17.93 2.94
N MET A 168 -0.21 18.55 3.54
CA MET A 168 -0.35 18.63 4.98
C MET A 168 -1.32 17.53 5.44
N THR A 169 -0.79 16.54 6.16
CA THR A 169 -1.58 15.45 6.72
C THR A 169 -2.19 15.85 8.06
N LEU A 170 -3.38 15.31 8.35
CA LEU A 170 -4.04 15.44 9.64
C LEU A 170 -3.94 14.13 10.42
N ALA A 171 -3.94 14.22 11.75
CA ALA A 171 -4.08 13.04 12.59
C ALA A 171 -5.52 12.54 12.53
N MET A 172 -5.69 11.21 12.59
CA MET A 172 -6.98 10.55 12.58
C MET A 172 -7.03 9.48 13.66
N ASP A 173 -8.15 9.46 14.40
CA ASP A 173 -8.52 8.37 15.30
C ASP A 173 -9.80 7.71 14.80
N SER A 174 -9.83 6.38 14.75
CA SER A 174 -11.03 5.61 14.41
C SER A 174 -11.61 4.99 15.68
N ILE A 175 -12.88 5.29 15.97
CA ILE A 175 -13.56 4.83 17.19
C ILE A 175 -14.84 4.09 16.79
N GLU A 176 -14.98 2.85 17.25
CA GLU A 176 -16.22 2.07 17.10
C GLU A 176 -17.00 2.06 18.40
N PHE A 177 -18.25 2.52 18.36
CA PHE A 177 -19.19 2.42 19.47
C PHE A 177 -20.15 1.25 19.24
N ARG A 178 -20.16 0.28 20.15
CA ARG A 178 -21.07 -0.87 20.09
C ARG A 178 -22.09 -0.77 21.21
N PHE A 179 -23.36 -0.69 20.83
CA PHE A 179 -24.47 -0.67 21.76
C PHE A 179 -25.20 -2.00 21.73
N GLN A 180 -25.52 -2.56 22.89
CA GLN A 180 -26.31 -3.78 23.02
C GLN A 180 -27.63 -3.49 23.74
N GLY A 181 -28.72 -3.84 23.09
CA GLY A 181 -30.06 -3.74 23.65
C GLY A 181 -30.77 -5.08 23.70
N THR A 182 -31.87 -5.12 24.45
CA THR A 182 -32.78 -6.26 24.51
C THR A 182 -34.18 -5.82 24.13
N ALA A 183 -34.70 -6.38 23.03
CA ALA A 183 -36.06 -6.08 22.60
C ALA A 183 -37.10 -6.63 23.59
N SER A 184 -38.10 -5.83 23.94
CA SER A 184 -39.26 -6.24 24.71
C SER A 184 -40.50 -5.52 24.21
N HIS A 185 -41.67 -6.05 24.56
CA HIS A 185 -42.93 -5.38 24.28
C HIS A 185 -43.10 -4.19 25.25
N ALA A 186 -42.98 -2.98 24.73
CA ALA A 186 -42.89 -1.76 25.53
C ALA A 186 -44.06 -1.52 26.52
N ALA A 187 -45.28 -2.00 26.17
CA ALA A 187 -46.43 -1.85 27.02
C ALA A 187 -46.68 -3.08 27.96
N ALA A 188 -46.22 -4.28 27.60
CA ALA A 188 -46.50 -5.49 28.37
C ALA A 188 -45.33 -5.88 29.29
N TYR A 189 -44.11 -5.65 28.90
CA TYR A 189 -42.89 -6.06 29.64
C TYR A 189 -41.78 -5.02 29.54
N PRO A 190 -42.02 -3.75 29.89
CA PRO A 190 -41.04 -2.70 29.79
C PRO A 190 -39.74 -2.97 30.58
N GLU A 191 -39.89 -3.69 31.70
CA GLU A 191 -38.79 -4.06 32.59
C GLU A 191 -37.84 -5.11 32.04
N LYS A 192 -38.25 -5.79 30.93
CA LYS A 192 -37.41 -6.79 30.27
C LYS A 192 -36.60 -6.22 29.10
N GLY A 193 -36.90 -4.99 28.71
CA GLY A 193 -36.17 -4.29 27.68
C GLY A 193 -34.93 -3.60 28.19
N VAL A 194 -33.92 -3.56 27.32
CA VAL A 194 -32.71 -2.74 27.51
C VAL A 194 -32.53 -1.90 26.27
N ASN A 195 -32.45 -0.59 26.46
CA ASN A 195 -32.23 0.35 25.36
C ASN A 195 -30.78 0.24 24.88
N ALA A 196 -30.57 0.25 23.56
CA ALA A 196 -29.26 0.25 22.95
C ALA A 196 -28.83 1.66 22.58
#